data_2754117592b0d413169ea545d04c568a
#
_entry.id   2754117592b0d413169ea545d04c568a
#
_cell.length_a   1.000
_cell.length_b   1.000
_cell.length_c   1.000
_cell.angle_alpha   90.00
_cell.angle_beta   90.00
_cell.angle_gamma   90.00
#
_symmetry.space_group_name_H-M   'P 1'
#
loop_
_entity.id
_entity.type
_entity.pdbx_description
1 polymer ?
#
loop_
_entity_poly.entity_id
_entity_poly.type
_entity_poly.pdbx_seq_one_letter_code
_entity_poly.pdbx_strand_id
1 'polypeptide(L)'
;MAKTSDNIRPCNIGQSEAHNRRTPQYLAHINKENIYLRTDLMDDNEAWVSPRIEGVSLREYYKYLGEMVKTKTGRAMQTKDRTRLNKKTGKNFVVRGSTPIKEGVVVCKADTTMEQLQRYGESCRERWGITPLQIFIHRDEGHYGIPNDKTSWKPNYHAHIVWDWMNHDTGKSCKLTPQDMSEMQTILADALGMERGTAKELT
;
A
#
# COMPACT_ATOMS: atom_id res chain seq x y z
N MET A 1 -11.35 12.72 -18.20
CA MET A 1 -11.17 11.32 -17.74
C MET A 1 -11.04 11.27 -16.21
N ALA A 2 -11.36 10.12 -15.58
CA ALA A 2 -11.13 9.95 -14.14
C ALA A 2 -9.61 9.91 -13.84
N LYS A 3 -9.20 10.54 -12.74
CA LYS A 3 -7.79 10.61 -12.31
C LYS A 3 -7.47 9.50 -11.33
N THR A 4 -6.28 8.93 -11.43
CA THR A 4 -5.73 7.96 -10.49
C THR A 4 -4.51 8.48 -9.78
N SER A 5 -4.24 7.94 -8.60
CA SER A 5 -3.01 8.14 -7.84
C SER A 5 -2.78 6.97 -6.89
N ASP A 6 -1.54 6.71 -6.53
CA ASP A 6 -1.15 5.77 -5.47
C ASP A 6 -0.55 6.54 -4.30
N ASN A 7 -1.19 6.44 -3.13
CA ASN A 7 -0.71 7.08 -1.90
C ASN A 7 -0.02 6.05 -1.01
N ILE A 8 1.30 5.96 -1.15
CA ILE A 8 2.13 4.94 -0.49
C ILE A 8 2.59 5.43 0.89
N ARG A 9 2.36 4.60 1.91
CA ARG A 9 2.74 4.83 3.31
C ARG A 9 3.33 3.57 3.94
N PRO A 10 4.03 3.67 5.09
CA PRO A 10 4.34 2.49 5.89
C PRO A 10 3.08 1.70 6.21
N CYS A 11 3.12 0.37 6.00
CA CYS A 11 1.98 -0.50 6.25
C CYS A 11 1.75 -0.66 7.77
N ASN A 12 0.50 -0.52 8.21
CA ASN A 12 0.08 -0.93 9.55
C ASN A 12 -0.19 -2.44 9.56
N ILE A 13 0.86 -3.22 9.78
CA ILE A 13 0.82 -4.69 9.71
C ILE A 13 -0.26 -5.31 10.61
N GLY A 14 -0.58 -4.67 11.74
CA GLY A 14 -1.59 -5.18 12.68
C GLY A 14 -3.04 -4.99 12.20
N GLN A 15 -3.28 -4.04 11.32
CA GLN A 15 -4.64 -3.64 10.91
C GLN A 15 -4.90 -3.84 9.41
N SER A 16 -3.86 -3.75 8.58
CA SER A 16 -4.01 -3.79 7.11
C SER A 16 -4.73 -5.06 6.64
N GLU A 17 -4.27 -6.24 7.02
CA GLU A 17 -4.93 -7.49 6.61
C GLU A 17 -6.37 -7.58 7.09
N ALA A 18 -6.65 -7.17 8.33
CA ALA A 18 -8.00 -7.21 8.88
C ALA A 18 -8.95 -6.29 8.11
N HIS A 19 -8.50 -5.07 7.79
CA HIS A 19 -9.24 -4.11 6.97
C HIS A 19 -9.43 -4.64 5.54
N ASN A 20 -8.35 -5.03 4.88
CA ASN A 20 -8.37 -5.41 3.47
C ASN A 20 -9.17 -6.67 3.20
N ARG A 21 -9.14 -7.63 4.14
CA ARG A 21 -9.89 -8.89 4.06
C ARG A 21 -11.29 -8.82 4.65
N ARG A 22 -11.71 -7.67 5.19
CA ARG A 22 -13.02 -7.53 5.86
C ARG A 22 -13.24 -8.62 6.91
N THR A 23 -12.24 -8.87 7.77
CA THR A 23 -12.37 -9.93 8.77
C THR A 23 -13.56 -9.70 9.72
N PRO A 24 -14.20 -10.76 10.26
CA PRO A 24 -15.31 -10.60 11.20
C PRO A 24 -14.97 -9.69 12.38
N GLN A 25 -13.72 -9.77 12.89
CA GLN A 25 -13.24 -8.90 13.96
C GLN A 25 -13.19 -7.44 13.55
N TYR A 26 -12.71 -7.14 12.34
CA TYR A 26 -12.70 -5.78 11.80
C TYR A 26 -14.14 -5.27 11.65
N LEU A 27 -15.03 -6.04 11.05
CA LEU A 27 -16.43 -5.66 10.83
C LEU A 27 -17.19 -5.42 12.13
N ALA A 28 -16.87 -6.16 13.20
CA ALA A 28 -17.48 -5.99 14.51
C ALA A 28 -17.11 -4.63 15.19
N HIS A 29 -15.99 -4.03 14.81
CA HIS A 29 -15.49 -2.78 15.39
C HIS A 29 -15.80 -1.54 14.52
N ILE A 30 -16.37 -1.72 13.31
CA ILE A 30 -16.80 -0.60 12.49
C ILE A 30 -18.00 0.07 13.16
N ASN A 31 -17.93 1.40 13.31
CA ASN A 31 -19.07 2.18 13.80
C ASN A 31 -20.20 2.12 12.77
N LYS A 32 -21.30 1.44 13.13
CA LYS A 32 -22.46 1.22 12.26
C LYS A 32 -23.19 2.52 11.86
N GLU A 33 -22.94 3.60 12.57
CA GLU A 33 -23.52 4.91 12.25
C GLU A 33 -22.77 5.64 11.15
N ASN A 34 -21.49 5.35 10.96
CA ASN A 34 -20.67 5.83 9.85
C ASN A 34 -20.75 4.81 8.70
N ILE A 35 -21.77 4.88 7.90
CA ILE A 35 -22.04 3.91 6.80
C ILE A 35 -21.12 4.23 5.61
N TYR A 36 -19.81 4.03 5.79
CA TYR A 36 -18.84 4.08 4.71
C TYR A 36 -18.67 2.74 4.02
N LEU A 37 -19.21 1.66 4.56
CA LEU A 37 -19.05 0.31 4.08
C LEU A 37 -20.41 -0.36 3.91
N ARG A 38 -20.65 -0.87 2.70
CA ARG A 38 -21.85 -1.63 2.36
C ARG A 38 -21.55 -3.12 2.34
N THR A 39 -22.01 -3.82 3.38
CA THR A 39 -21.77 -5.28 3.52
C THR A 39 -22.44 -6.10 2.42
N ASP A 40 -23.48 -5.59 1.78
CA ASP A 40 -24.16 -6.21 0.64
C ASP A 40 -23.36 -6.14 -0.68
N LEU A 41 -22.29 -5.34 -0.72
CA LEU A 41 -21.37 -5.23 -1.86
C LEU A 41 -20.02 -5.90 -1.61
N MET A 42 -19.81 -6.53 -0.46
CA MET A 42 -18.52 -7.12 -0.12
C MET A 42 -18.10 -8.26 -1.07
N ASP A 43 -19.06 -8.96 -1.65
CA ASP A 43 -18.80 -10.04 -2.60
C ASP A 43 -18.24 -9.53 -3.94
N ASP A 44 -18.36 -8.21 -4.21
CA ASP A 44 -17.79 -7.56 -5.39
C ASP A 44 -16.30 -7.19 -5.19
N ASN A 45 -15.78 -7.32 -3.97
CA ASN A 45 -14.37 -7.10 -3.68
C ASN A 45 -13.52 -8.22 -4.26
N GLU A 46 -12.32 -7.88 -4.69
CA GLU A 46 -11.35 -8.84 -5.22
C GLU A 46 -10.06 -8.84 -4.40
N ALA A 47 -9.41 -10.00 -4.32
CA ALA A 47 -8.13 -10.15 -3.65
C ALA A 47 -7.16 -10.98 -4.49
N TRP A 48 -5.91 -10.55 -4.50
CA TRP A 48 -4.78 -11.31 -5.02
C TRP A 48 -3.66 -11.35 -3.99
N VAL A 49 -3.05 -12.52 -3.84
CA VAL A 49 -1.91 -12.74 -2.95
C VAL A 49 -0.77 -13.31 -3.76
N SER A 50 0.41 -12.72 -3.63
CA SER A 50 1.62 -13.19 -4.27
C SER A 50 1.94 -14.62 -3.81
N PRO A 51 2.38 -15.51 -4.71
CA PRO A 51 2.91 -16.83 -4.31
C PRO A 51 4.02 -16.75 -3.25
N ARG A 52 4.74 -15.64 -3.20
CA ARG A 52 5.79 -15.39 -2.20
C ARG A 52 5.30 -15.45 -0.76
N ILE A 53 4.03 -15.08 -0.51
CA ILE A 53 3.44 -15.04 0.83
C ILE A 53 2.14 -15.84 0.94
N GLU A 54 1.88 -16.74 0.01
CA GLU A 54 0.71 -17.59 0.05
C GLU A 54 0.71 -18.42 1.36
N GLY A 55 -0.39 -18.35 2.11
CA GLY A 55 -0.52 -19.02 3.41
C GLY A 55 0.27 -18.39 4.56
N VAL A 56 0.93 -17.25 4.34
CA VAL A 56 1.72 -16.52 5.34
C VAL A 56 1.08 -15.18 5.64
N SER A 57 0.91 -14.83 6.91
CA SER A 57 0.42 -13.51 7.31
C SER A 57 1.49 -12.42 7.08
N LEU A 58 1.05 -11.17 6.94
CA LEU A 58 2.00 -10.03 6.86
C LEU A 58 2.90 -9.95 8.10
N ARG A 59 2.40 -10.35 9.28
CA ARG A 59 3.18 -10.37 10.52
C ARG A 59 4.30 -11.40 10.47
N GLU A 60 4.04 -12.59 9.96
CA GLU A 60 5.04 -13.62 9.76
C GLU A 60 6.05 -13.22 8.69
N TYR A 61 5.57 -12.65 7.59
CA TYR A 61 6.45 -12.13 6.54
C TYR A 61 7.34 -10.99 7.05
N TYR A 62 6.83 -10.09 7.89
CA TYR A 62 7.63 -9.04 8.52
C TYR A 62 8.77 -9.63 9.38
N LYS A 63 8.50 -10.69 10.14
CA LYS A 63 9.55 -11.40 10.91
C LYS A 63 10.59 -12.01 9.97
N TYR A 64 10.16 -12.66 8.89
CA TYR A 64 11.04 -13.18 7.86
C TYR A 64 11.97 -12.09 7.29
N LEU A 65 11.44 -10.90 6.97
CA LEU A 65 12.25 -9.78 6.49
C LEU A 65 13.29 -9.34 7.54
N GLY A 66 12.95 -9.37 8.81
CA GLY A 66 13.89 -9.08 9.89
C GLY A 66 15.07 -10.07 9.94
N GLU A 67 14.79 -11.36 9.80
CA GLU A 67 15.82 -12.41 9.75
C GLU A 67 16.66 -12.32 8.47
N MET A 68 16.04 -12.06 7.34
CA MET A 68 16.72 -11.83 6.06
C MET A 68 17.69 -10.65 6.16
N VAL A 69 17.27 -9.52 6.72
CA VAL A 69 18.14 -8.34 6.94
C VAL A 69 19.32 -8.70 7.81
N LYS A 70 19.09 -9.41 8.92
CA LYS A 70 20.17 -9.85 9.84
C LYS A 70 21.16 -10.77 9.13
N THR A 71 20.67 -11.73 8.35
CA THR A 71 21.53 -12.67 7.59
C THR A 71 22.36 -11.93 6.54
N LYS A 72 21.77 -11.01 5.79
CA LYS A 72 22.45 -10.30 4.69
C LYS A 72 23.38 -9.19 5.17
N THR A 73 23.06 -8.53 6.27
CA THR A 73 23.82 -7.34 6.74
C THR A 73 24.65 -7.58 7.98
N GLY A 74 24.48 -8.72 8.66
CA GLY A 74 25.08 -9.02 9.96
C GLY A 74 24.50 -8.20 11.13
N ARG A 75 23.43 -7.43 10.91
CA ARG A 75 22.81 -6.53 11.90
C ARG A 75 21.30 -6.67 11.93
N ALA A 76 20.71 -6.55 13.11
CA ALA A 76 19.26 -6.50 13.23
C ALA A 76 18.67 -5.30 12.47
N MET A 77 17.51 -5.51 11.87
CA MET A 77 16.76 -4.43 11.20
C MET A 77 16.42 -3.33 12.20
N GLN A 78 16.80 -2.09 11.88
CA GLN A 78 16.46 -0.94 12.69
C GLN A 78 15.02 -0.53 12.44
N THR A 79 14.14 -0.76 13.39
CA THR A 79 12.69 -0.48 13.26
C THR A 79 12.26 0.82 13.92
N LYS A 80 13.13 1.46 14.72
CA LYS A 80 12.84 2.72 15.42
C LYS A 80 13.73 3.85 14.91
N ASP A 81 13.19 5.06 14.91
CA ASP A 81 13.96 6.26 14.62
C ASP A 81 15.08 6.43 15.65
N ARG A 82 16.23 6.95 15.21
CA ARG A 82 17.40 7.23 16.07
C ARG A 82 17.92 8.63 15.77
N THR A 83 18.15 9.40 16.82
CA THR A 83 18.87 10.66 16.71
C THR A 83 20.38 10.42 16.68
N ARG A 84 21.07 11.04 15.73
CA ARG A 84 22.53 11.02 15.61
C ARG A 84 23.07 12.43 15.54
N LEU A 85 24.27 12.63 16.10
CA LEU A 85 25.02 13.85 15.98
C LEU A 85 25.85 13.83 14.71
N ASN A 86 25.70 14.85 13.87
CA ASN A 86 26.61 15.09 12.75
C ASN A 86 27.89 15.73 13.30
N LYS A 87 28.97 14.97 13.35
CA LYS A 87 30.25 15.42 13.92
C LYS A 87 30.88 16.62 13.19
N LYS A 88 30.53 16.84 11.90
CA LYS A 88 31.05 17.97 11.11
C LYS A 88 30.29 19.26 11.38
N THR A 89 28.98 19.18 11.59
CA THR A 89 28.14 20.37 11.73
C THR A 89 27.71 20.64 13.17
N GLY A 90 27.94 19.69 14.10
CA GLY A 90 27.45 19.76 15.49
C GLY A 90 25.93 19.65 15.64
N LYS A 91 25.18 19.38 14.55
CA LYS A 91 23.72 19.32 14.57
C LYS A 91 23.23 17.88 14.69
N ASN A 92 22.17 17.71 15.45
CA ASN A 92 21.44 16.43 15.49
C ASN A 92 20.62 16.24 14.21
N PHE A 93 20.55 14.98 13.74
CA PHE A 93 19.66 14.55 12.67
C PHE A 93 19.01 13.21 13.02
N VAL A 94 17.83 12.96 12.47
CA VAL A 94 17.08 11.74 12.70
C VAL A 94 17.36 10.74 11.56
N VAL A 95 17.82 9.54 11.95
CA VAL A 95 17.87 8.38 11.06
C VAL A 95 16.57 7.62 11.25
N ARG A 96 15.74 7.57 10.21
CA ARG A 96 14.44 6.91 10.25
C ARG A 96 14.60 5.40 10.38
N GLY A 97 13.65 4.81 11.10
CA GLY A 97 13.50 3.36 11.16
C GLY A 97 13.12 2.78 9.80
N SER A 98 13.45 1.52 9.59
CA SER A 98 13.07 0.78 8.39
C SER A 98 11.55 0.57 8.35
N THR A 99 10.96 0.77 7.17
CA THR A 99 9.56 0.45 6.86
C THR A 99 9.55 -0.56 5.71
N PRO A 100 9.87 -1.84 5.99
CA PRO A 100 10.12 -2.85 4.96
C PRO A 100 8.87 -3.22 4.19
N ILE A 101 7.69 -3.08 4.79
CA ILE A 101 6.40 -3.27 4.15
C ILE A 101 5.70 -1.92 4.05
N LYS A 102 5.24 -1.60 2.85
CA LYS A 102 4.46 -0.38 2.59
C LYS A 102 3.10 -0.75 2.02
N GLU A 103 2.16 0.16 2.14
CA GLU A 103 0.83 0.03 1.57
C GLU A 103 0.50 1.26 0.75
N GLY A 104 0.05 1.05 -0.47
CA GLY A 104 -0.46 2.07 -1.37
C GLY A 104 -1.98 2.00 -1.44
N VAL A 105 -2.62 3.16 -1.42
CA VAL A 105 -4.06 3.28 -1.72
C VAL A 105 -4.21 3.89 -3.10
N VAL A 106 -4.71 3.09 -4.02
CA VAL A 106 -4.86 3.41 -5.44
C VAL A 106 -6.30 3.82 -5.74
N VAL A 107 -6.49 4.97 -6.34
CA VAL A 107 -7.80 5.39 -6.84
C VAL A 107 -8.15 4.61 -8.11
N CYS A 108 -9.30 3.94 -8.11
CA CYS A 108 -9.77 3.07 -9.18
C CYS A 108 -11.05 3.59 -9.85
N LYS A 109 -11.45 2.93 -10.95
CA LYS A 109 -12.78 3.00 -11.57
C LYS A 109 -13.57 1.74 -11.26
N ALA A 110 -14.87 1.76 -11.54
CA ALA A 110 -15.71 0.58 -11.39
C ALA A 110 -15.21 -0.63 -12.19
N ASP A 111 -14.64 -0.39 -13.36
CA ASP A 111 -14.14 -1.39 -14.31
C ASP A 111 -12.62 -1.65 -14.19
N THR A 112 -11.96 -1.13 -13.16
CA THR A 112 -10.55 -1.48 -12.89
C THR A 112 -10.44 -2.96 -12.56
N THR A 113 -9.51 -3.65 -13.23
CA THR A 113 -9.32 -5.09 -13.08
C THR A 113 -8.08 -5.42 -12.24
N MET A 114 -8.07 -6.64 -11.69
CA MET A 114 -6.92 -7.17 -10.97
C MET A 114 -5.68 -7.25 -11.86
N GLU A 115 -5.84 -7.64 -13.13
CA GLU A 115 -4.74 -7.74 -14.10
C GLU A 115 -4.06 -6.38 -14.35
N GLN A 116 -4.82 -5.30 -14.40
CA GLN A 116 -4.27 -3.94 -14.53
C GLN A 116 -3.37 -3.58 -13.33
N LEU A 117 -3.82 -3.88 -12.12
CA LEU A 117 -3.05 -3.62 -10.90
C LEU A 117 -1.84 -4.54 -10.77
N GLN A 118 -1.95 -5.80 -11.17
CA GLN A 118 -0.80 -6.72 -11.24
C GLN A 118 0.24 -6.25 -12.25
N ARG A 119 -0.18 -5.76 -13.41
CA ARG A 119 0.72 -5.18 -14.42
C ARG A 119 1.46 -3.96 -13.88
N TYR A 120 0.76 -3.07 -13.19
CA TYR A 120 1.39 -1.96 -12.47
C TYR A 120 2.42 -2.46 -11.46
N GLY A 121 2.04 -3.42 -10.63
CA GLY A 121 2.93 -4.02 -9.64
C GLY A 121 4.18 -4.65 -10.25
N GLU A 122 4.03 -5.38 -11.35
CA GLU A 122 5.14 -5.99 -12.07
C GLU A 122 6.08 -4.94 -12.68
N SER A 123 5.54 -3.89 -13.31
CA SER A 123 6.34 -2.78 -13.84
C SER A 123 7.18 -2.10 -12.75
N CYS A 124 6.63 -1.93 -11.55
CA CYS A 124 7.36 -1.39 -10.40
C CYS A 124 8.45 -2.36 -9.91
N ARG A 125 8.17 -3.66 -9.91
CA ARG A 125 9.14 -4.69 -9.54
C ARG A 125 10.34 -4.71 -10.51
N GLU A 126 10.08 -4.68 -11.79
CA GLU A 126 11.12 -4.64 -12.82
C GLU A 126 11.97 -3.38 -12.75
N ARG A 127 11.35 -2.25 -12.48
CA ARG A 127 12.01 -0.94 -12.49
C ARG A 127 12.82 -0.66 -11.22
N TRP A 128 12.28 -0.98 -10.05
CA TRP A 128 12.84 -0.58 -8.74
C TRP A 128 13.08 -1.73 -7.77
N GLY A 129 12.68 -2.94 -8.11
CA GLY A 129 12.83 -4.11 -7.25
C GLY A 129 11.83 -4.18 -6.08
N ILE A 130 10.88 -3.25 -5.97
CA ILE A 130 9.77 -3.34 -5.01
C ILE A 130 8.75 -4.35 -5.50
N THR A 131 8.28 -5.23 -4.61
CA THR A 131 7.46 -6.37 -5.02
C THR A 131 6.06 -6.29 -4.42
N PRO A 132 4.98 -6.37 -5.22
CA PRO A 132 3.64 -6.47 -4.67
C PRO A 132 3.46 -7.82 -3.97
N LEU A 133 2.94 -7.77 -2.73
CA LEU A 133 2.65 -8.93 -1.89
C LEU A 133 1.17 -9.29 -1.90
N GLN A 134 0.31 -8.28 -1.85
CA GLN A 134 -1.14 -8.43 -1.83
C GLN A 134 -1.77 -7.26 -2.57
N ILE A 135 -2.88 -7.52 -3.26
CA ILE A 135 -3.71 -6.51 -3.90
C ILE A 135 -5.16 -6.79 -3.52
N PHE A 136 -5.87 -5.77 -3.04
CA PHE A 136 -7.29 -5.84 -2.71
C PHE A 136 -8.02 -4.72 -3.43
N ILE A 137 -9.04 -5.05 -4.21
CA ILE A 137 -9.94 -4.08 -4.83
C ILE A 137 -11.19 -3.99 -3.97
N HIS A 138 -11.49 -2.79 -3.48
CA HIS A 138 -12.67 -2.51 -2.67
C HIS A 138 -13.73 -1.79 -3.51
N ARG A 139 -14.91 -2.40 -3.59
CA ARG A 139 -16.10 -1.85 -4.24
C ARG A 139 -17.26 -1.61 -3.28
N ASP A 140 -17.04 -1.93 -2.01
CA ASP A 140 -17.99 -1.87 -0.90
C ASP A 140 -17.95 -0.57 -0.10
N GLU A 141 -16.96 0.29 -0.34
CA GLU A 141 -16.80 1.56 0.34
C GLU A 141 -17.37 2.75 -0.44
N GLY A 142 -17.82 3.76 0.29
CA GLY A 142 -18.40 4.97 -0.29
C GLY A 142 -19.08 5.83 0.75
N HIS A 143 -19.98 6.70 0.30
CA HIS A 143 -20.80 7.51 1.18
C HIS A 143 -22.17 7.79 0.53
N TYR A 144 -23.15 8.17 1.36
CA TYR A 144 -24.43 8.65 0.88
C TYR A 144 -24.36 10.16 0.68
N GLY A 145 -24.77 10.64 -0.49
CA GLY A 145 -24.86 12.08 -0.79
C GLY A 145 -25.97 12.77 0.02
N ILE A 146 -27.02 12.04 0.35
CA ILE A 146 -28.14 12.48 1.18
C ILE A 146 -28.28 11.46 2.34
N PRO A 147 -28.25 11.90 3.62
CA PRO A 147 -28.43 11.00 4.75
C PRO A 147 -29.72 10.18 4.64
N ASN A 148 -29.64 8.89 4.91
CA ASN A 148 -30.75 7.92 4.87
C ASN A 148 -31.38 7.66 3.48
N ASP A 149 -30.85 8.24 2.41
CA ASP A 149 -31.27 7.94 1.04
C ASP A 149 -30.30 6.92 0.40
N LYS A 150 -30.74 5.66 0.33
CA LYS A 150 -29.95 4.57 -0.27
C LYS A 150 -29.66 4.77 -1.76
N THR A 151 -30.49 5.54 -2.46
CA THR A 151 -30.31 5.84 -3.89
C THR A 151 -29.20 6.86 -4.15
N SER A 152 -28.79 7.60 -3.11
CA SER A 152 -27.74 8.60 -3.17
C SER A 152 -26.32 8.04 -2.95
N TRP A 153 -26.16 6.72 -2.97
CA TRP A 153 -24.85 6.07 -2.77
C TRP A 153 -23.83 6.51 -3.81
N LYS A 154 -22.69 6.97 -3.32
CA LYS A 154 -21.52 7.34 -4.13
C LYS A 154 -20.36 6.41 -3.77
N PRO A 155 -20.04 5.45 -4.63
CA PRO A 155 -18.96 4.51 -4.37
C PRO A 155 -17.61 5.22 -4.40
N ASN A 156 -16.67 4.72 -3.58
CA ASN A 156 -15.26 5.10 -3.56
C ASN A 156 -14.42 3.89 -3.99
N TYR A 157 -14.34 3.66 -5.29
CA TYR A 157 -13.56 2.56 -5.85
C TYR A 157 -12.07 2.79 -5.63
N HIS A 158 -11.42 1.88 -4.93
CA HIS A 158 -10.00 1.95 -4.67
C HIS A 158 -9.40 0.56 -4.50
N ALA A 159 -8.08 0.48 -4.57
CA ALA A 159 -7.35 -0.73 -4.27
C ALA A 159 -6.28 -0.46 -3.22
N HIS A 160 -6.02 -1.45 -2.39
CA HIS A 160 -4.86 -1.50 -1.52
C HIS A 160 -3.81 -2.41 -2.15
N ILE A 161 -2.57 -1.90 -2.29
CA ILE A 161 -1.42 -2.69 -2.71
C ILE A 161 -0.42 -2.71 -1.57
N VAL A 162 -0.15 -3.91 -1.06
CA VAL A 162 0.87 -4.13 -0.02
C VAL A 162 2.16 -4.53 -0.71
N TRP A 163 3.24 -3.82 -0.40
CA TRP A 163 4.53 -3.93 -1.06
C TRP A 163 5.61 -4.43 -0.12
N ASP A 164 6.46 -5.33 -0.61
CA ASP A 164 7.80 -5.56 -0.07
C ASP A 164 8.75 -4.49 -0.64
N TRP A 165 9.31 -3.68 0.24
CA TRP A 165 10.19 -2.57 -0.12
C TRP A 165 11.66 -2.88 0.10
N MET A 166 12.00 -4.19 0.19
CA MET A 166 13.36 -4.64 0.49
C MET A 166 14.03 -5.27 -0.72
N ASN A 167 15.32 -4.99 -0.88
CA ASN A 167 16.19 -5.72 -1.78
C ASN A 167 16.70 -6.96 -1.04
N HIS A 168 16.28 -8.14 -1.46
CA HIS A 168 16.59 -9.41 -0.82
C HIS A 168 18.04 -9.88 -1.04
N ASP A 169 18.74 -9.36 -2.05
CA ASP A 169 20.14 -9.69 -2.28
C ASP A 169 21.06 -8.98 -1.29
N THR A 170 20.73 -7.76 -0.94
CA THR A 170 21.52 -6.89 -0.09
C THR A 170 21.03 -6.76 1.35
N GLY A 171 19.75 -7.11 1.62
CA GLY A 171 19.09 -6.88 2.90
C GLY A 171 18.83 -5.40 3.21
N LYS A 172 18.84 -4.52 2.19
CA LYS A 172 18.61 -3.08 2.33
C LYS A 172 17.27 -2.67 1.73
N SER A 173 16.71 -1.56 2.22
CA SER A 173 15.51 -0.99 1.60
C SER A 173 15.80 -0.50 0.19
N CYS A 174 14.87 -0.74 -0.74
CA CYS A 174 14.87 -0.10 -2.05
C CYS A 174 14.72 1.41 -1.85
N LYS A 175 15.57 2.18 -2.52
CA LYS A 175 15.56 3.64 -2.43
C LYS A 175 14.96 4.22 -3.71
N LEU A 176 13.78 4.77 -3.57
CA LEU A 176 13.12 5.52 -4.64
C LEU A 176 13.26 7.01 -4.35
N THR A 177 13.65 7.76 -5.38
CA THR A 177 13.71 9.21 -5.35
C THR A 177 12.32 9.82 -5.51
N PRO A 178 12.11 11.11 -5.24
CA PRO A 178 10.87 11.80 -5.58
C PRO A 178 10.51 11.69 -7.07
N GLN A 179 11.52 11.68 -7.95
CA GLN A 179 11.36 11.45 -9.39
C GLN A 179 10.80 10.06 -9.68
N ASP A 180 11.35 9.01 -9.05
CA ASP A 180 10.85 7.63 -9.19
C ASP A 180 9.41 7.52 -8.70
N MET A 181 9.09 8.13 -7.55
CA MET A 181 7.72 8.16 -7.02
C MET A 181 6.76 8.90 -7.96
N SER A 182 7.23 9.92 -8.65
CA SER A 182 6.48 10.62 -9.69
C SER A 182 6.27 9.74 -10.93
N GLU A 183 7.29 8.99 -11.36
CA GLU A 183 7.21 8.04 -12.48
C GLU A 183 6.25 6.88 -12.18
N MET A 184 6.22 6.39 -10.94
CA MET A 184 5.23 5.39 -10.51
C MET A 184 3.79 5.84 -10.79
N GLN A 185 3.45 7.11 -10.55
CA GLN A 185 2.12 7.64 -10.81
C GLN A 185 1.78 7.62 -12.31
N THR A 186 2.77 7.84 -13.18
CA THR A 186 2.60 7.75 -14.64
C THR A 186 2.38 6.30 -15.07
N ILE A 187 3.20 5.37 -14.59
CA ILE A 187 3.05 3.93 -14.87
C ILE A 187 1.67 3.43 -14.40
N LEU A 188 1.21 3.86 -13.22
CA LEU A 188 -0.12 3.54 -12.73
C LEU A 188 -1.22 4.04 -13.67
N ALA A 189 -1.15 5.31 -14.06
CA ALA A 189 -2.15 5.92 -14.94
C ALA A 189 -2.25 5.18 -16.27
N ASP A 190 -1.10 4.83 -16.86
CA ASP A 190 -1.02 4.05 -18.10
C ASP A 190 -1.61 2.65 -17.91
N ALA A 191 -1.26 1.95 -16.82
CA ALA A 191 -1.77 0.60 -16.53
C ALA A 191 -3.29 0.58 -16.35
N LEU A 192 -3.87 1.60 -15.72
CA LEU A 192 -5.31 1.69 -15.47
C LEU A 192 -6.10 2.36 -16.62
N GLY A 193 -5.44 2.91 -17.63
CA GLY A 193 -6.10 3.70 -18.67
C GLY A 193 -6.85 4.91 -18.08
N MET A 194 -6.22 5.60 -17.12
CA MET A 194 -6.75 6.77 -16.43
C MET A 194 -5.82 7.97 -16.59
N GLU A 195 -6.32 9.16 -16.28
CA GLU A 195 -5.44 10.33 -16.20
C GLU A 195 -4.60 10.28 -14.92
N ARG A 196 -3.37 10.72 -15.02
CA ARG A 196 -2.53 10.92 -13.84
C ARG A 196 -3.11 12.03 -12.96
N GLY A 197 -3.13 11.81 -11.64
CA GLY A 197 -3.41 12.87 -10.66
C GLY A 197 -2.40 14.03 -10.80
N THR A 198 -2.79 15.20 -10.32
CA THR A 198 -1.92 16.38 -10.35
C THR A 198 -0.63 16.11 -9.57
N ALA A 199 0.52 16.28 -10.21
CA ALA A 199 1.80 16.19 -9.53
C ALA A 199 1.86 17.26 -8.43
N LYS A 200 2.28 16.88 -7.21
CA LYS A 200 2.71 17.89 -6.24
C LYS A 200 3.94 18.55 -6.81
N GLU A 201 3.92 19.87 -6.90
CA GLU A 201 5.12 20.60 -7.23
C GLU A 201 6.19 20.25 -6.19
N LEU A 202 7.36 19.87 -6.68
CA LEU A 202 8.52 19.61 -5.83
C LEU A 202 9.04 20.98 -5.40
N THR A 203 8.53 21.49 -4.28
CA THR A 203 9.08 22.70 -3.61
C THR A 203 10.30 22.33 -2.78
#